data_198f8a2558540b121dcd1a757d49b656
#
_entry.id   198f8a2558540b121dcd1a757d49b656
#
_cell.length_a   1.000
_cell.length_b   1.000
_cell.length_c   1.000
_cell.angle_alpha   90.00
_cell.angle_beta   90.00
_cell.angle_gamma   90.00
#
_symmetry.space_group_name_H-M   'P 1'
#
loop_
_entity.id
_entity.type
_entity.pdbx_description
1 polymer ?
#
loop_
_entity_poly.entity_id
_entity_poly.type
_entity_poly.pdbx_seq_one_letter_code
_entity_poly.pdbx_strand_id
1 'polypeptide(L)'
;MKKIFLIAAAIMATGITSCKKSDFADAYINRSKVSSTTVEKQYAGFLSSDLDYVMYKYWNYFVVLQNTALHYTQAVGWQNAPGQYIPGAAAITDRWDNYYNFLSQYRNFVYVYSQLTPEEQKSKRIYLITATIHFYDQTQKVVDLHGDIPWSQAGLLTTNGGSYSKSYAKYDGAASIYTKMLDDLKGYADELNTITVPSDVSSVMKTQDFINNGDLTLWKKYCNSLRIKLLTRVSGVSSFQSRVGSEIGQITSNASTYPVVSSNADNILVKVYD
;
A
#
# COMPACT_ATOMS: atom_id res chain seq x y z
N MET A 1 -27.31 -48.16 48.98
CA MET A 1 -25.98 -47.73 48.50
C MET A 1 -25.78 -47.99 47.01
N LYS A 2 -26.07 -49.17 46.43
CA LYS A 2 -25.88 -49.41 44.96
C LYS A 2 -26.67 -48.51 44.04
N LYS A 3 -27.88 -48.03 44.36
CA LYS A 3 -28.69 -47.14 43.55
C LYS A 3 -28.12 -45.69 43.52
N ILE A 4 -27.48 -45.23 44.59
CA ILE A 4 -26.86 -43.91 44.66
C ILE A 4 -25.56 -43.86 43.82
N PHE A 5 -24.81 -44.96 43.78
CA PHE A 5 -23.63 -45.09 42.94
C PHE A 5 -23.95 -45.07 41.43
N LEU A 6 -25.07 -45.70 41.04
CA LEU A 6 -25.53 -45.72 39.66
C LEU A 6 -25.99 -44.33 39.20
N ILE A 7 -26.65 -43.56 40.06
CA ILE A 7 -27.07 -42.20 39.74
C ILE A 7 -25.85 -41.26 39.65
N ALA A 8 -24.88 -41.36 40.54
CA ALA A 8 -23.64 -40.63 40.49
C ALA A 8 -22.79 -40.92 39.23
N ALA A 9 -22.73 -42.19 38.81
CA ALA A 9 -22.06 -42.63 37.58
C ALA A 9 -22.76 -42.10 36.31
N ALA A 10 -24.10 -42.06 36.30
CA ALA A 10 -24.88 -41.50 35.18
C ALA A 10 -24.67 -39.97 35.04
N ILE A 11 -24.61 -39.22 36.16
CA ILE A 11 -24.35 -37.79 36.16
C ILE A 11 -22.92 -37.50 35.72
N MET A 12 -21.94 -38.33 36.09
CA MET A 12 -20.56 -38.17 35.61
C MET A 12 -20.40 -38.46 34.10
N ALA A 13 -21.18 -39.41 33.57
CA ALA A 13 -21.14 -39.73 32.13
C ALA A 13 -21.75 -38.67 31.23
N THR A 14 -22.71 -37.88 31.74
CA THR A 14 -23.32 -36.72 30.97
C THR A 14 -22.45 -35.48 30.99
N GLY A 15 -21.47 -35.36 31.90
CA GLY A 15 -20.56 -34.22 31.98
C GLY A 15 -19.39 -34.23 30.97
N ILE A 16 -19.21 -35.35 30.22
CA ILE A 16 -18.06 -35.52 29.31
C ILE A 16 -18.37 -35.08 27.86
N THR A 17 -19.59 -34.68 27.56
CA THR A 17 -19.89 -34.03 26.26
C THR A 17 -19.50 -32.55 26.30
N SER A 18 -18.24 -32.29 26.66
CA SER A 18 -17.66 -30.96 26.48
C SER A 18 -17.62 -30.64 24.99
N CYS A 19 -18.21 -29.54 24.58
CA CYS A 19 -18.06 -29.02 23.21
C CYS A 19 -16.61 -29.09 22.80
N LYS A 20 -16.30 -29.78 21.71
CA LYS A 20 -14.94 -29.83 21.19
C LYS A 20 -14.52 -28.40 20.83
N LYS A 21 -13.28 -28.06 21.11
CA LYS A 21 -12.72 -26.75 20.80
C LYS A 21 -12.88 -26.38 19.32
N SER A 22 -12.94 -27.39 18.43
CA SER A 22 -13.26 -27.26 17.01
C SER A 22 -14.68 -26.75 16.78
N ASP A 23 -15.69 -27.30 17.47
CA ASP A 23 -17.11 -26.96 17.27
C ASP A 23 -17.39 -25.51 17.73
N PHE A 24 -16.68 -25.08 18.78
CA PHE A 24 -16.70 -23.69 19.24
C PHE A 24 -16.02 -22.77 18.24
N ALA A 25 -14.85 -23.15 17.69
CA ALA A 25 -14.15 -22.39 16.68
C ALA A 25 -15.02 -22.24 15.42
N ASP A 26 -15.67 -23.29 14.95
CA ASP A 26 -16.55 -23.28 13.79
C ASP A 26 -17.82 -22.44 13.98
N ALA A 27 -18.39 -22.45 15.21
CA ALA A 27 -19.53 -21.59 15.55
C ALA A 27 -19.17 -20.10 15.64
N TYR A 28 -17.92 -19.78 15.98
CA TYR A 28 -17.42 -18.40 16.08
C TYR A 28 -16.81 -17.87 14.79
N ILE A 29 -16.66 -18.71 13.75
CA ILE A 29 -16.24 -18.22 12.42
C ILE A 29 -17.31 -17.26 11.91
N ASN A 30 -17.00 -15.98 11.89
CA ASN A 30 -17.83 -14.98 11.21
C ASN A 30 -17.75 -15.22 9.71
N ARG A 31 -18.73 -15.94 9.15
CA ARG A 31 -18.80 -16.28 7.72
C ARG A 31 -18.90 -15.05 6.80
N SER A 32 -19.19 -13.87 7.34
CA SER A 32 -19.16 -12.61 6.60
C SER A 32 -17.75 -12.00 6.51
N LYS A 33 -16.78 -12.56 7.24
CA LYS A 33 -15.38 -12.13 7.18
C LYS A 33 -14.55 -13.15 6.41
N VAL A 34 -13.66 -12.64 5.56
CA VAL A 34 -12.68 -13.46 4.86
C VAL A 34 -11.66 -13.97 5.89
N SER A 35 -11.62 -15.28 6.13
CA SER A 35 -10.70 -15.93 7.08
C SER A 35 -9.33 -16.24 6.46
N SER A 36 -9.24 -16.27 5.12
CA SER A 36 -8.00 -16.48 4.38
C SER A 36 -8.06 -15.71 3.07
N THR A 37 -6.91 -15.26 2.60
CA THR A 37 -6.78 -14.53 1.33
C THR A 37 -5.58 -15.04 0.56
N THR A 38 -5.55 -14.78 -0.75
CA THR A 38 -4.38 -15.02 -1.59
C THR A 38 -3.65 -13.71 -1.86
N VAL A 39 -2.40 -13.79 -2.32
CA VAL A 39 -1.59 -12.60 -2.69
C VAL A 39 -2.31 -11.77 -3.75
N GLU A 40 -2.93 -12.43 -4.73
CA GLU A 40 -3.64 -11.80 -5.83
C GLU A 40 -4.84 -10.98 -5.32
N LYS A 41 -5.66 -11.59 -4.45
CA LYS A 41 -6.83 -10.90 -3.87
C LYS A 41 -6.40 -9.76 -2.94
N GLN A 42 -5.35 -9.98 -2.15
CA GLN A 42 -4.83 -8.95 -1.26
C GLN A 42 -4.19 -7.79 -2.03
N TYR A 43 -3.55 -8.08 -3.18
CA TYR A 43 -3.05 -7.07 -4.10
C TYR A 43 -4.17 -6.18 -4.65
N ALA A 44 -5.24 -6.79 -5.18
CA ALA A 44 -6.40 -6.03 -5.66
C ALA A 44 -7.06 -5.23 -4.53
N GLY A 45 -7.18 -5.81 -3.34
CA GLY A 45 -7.69 -5.13 -2.14
C GLY A 45 -6.82 -3.94 -1.71
N PHE A 46 -5.51 -4.09 -1.78
CA PHE A 46 -4.57 -3.00 -1.51
C PHE A 46 -4.74 -1.87 -2.53
N LEU A 47 -4.74 -2.17 -3.82
CA LEU A 47 -4.95 -1.15 -4.85
C LEU A 47 -6.31 -0.44 -4.67
N SER A 48 -7.38 -1.19 -4.37
CA SER A 48 -8.72 -0.63 -4.13
C SER A 48 -8.79 0.28 -2.90
N SER A 49 -7.92 0.07 -1.91
CA SER A 49 -7.89 0.91 -0.70
C SER A 49 -7.40 2.34 -0.96
N ASP A 50 -6.77 2.59 -2.10
CA ASP A 50 -6.36 3.91 -2.54
C ASP A 50 -7.52 4.75 -3.13
N LEU A 51 -8.64 4.12 -3.47
CA LEU A 51 -9.77 4.80 -4.09
C LEU A 51 -10.29 5.98 -3.24
N ASP A 52 -10.33 5.82 -1.92
CA ASP A 52 -10.76 6.90 -1.02
C ASP A 52 -9.76 8.06 -0.95
N TYR A 53 -8.52 7.82 -1.33
CA TYR A 53 -7.43 8.79 -1.30
C TYR A 53 -7.22 9.51 -2.64
N VAL A 54 -7.46 8.84 -3.76
CA VAL A 54 -7.19 9.37 -5.12
C VAL A 54 -8.45 9.65 -5.94
N MET A 55 -9.58 8.96 -5.65
CA MET A 55 -10.82 9.16 -6.40
C MET A 55 -11.42 10.53 -6.16
N TYR A 56 -11.87 11.13 -7.26
CA TYR A 56 -12.52 12.43 -7.27
C TYR A 56 -13.98 12.30 -6.80
N LYS A 57 -14.22 12.29 -5.51
CA LYS A 57 -15.57 12.27 -4.90
C LYS A 57 -15.81 13.54 -4.10
N TYR A 58 -17.07 13.75 -3.67
CA TYR A 58 -17.49 14.93 -2.93
C TYR A 58 -16.53 15.31 -1.79
N TRP A 59 -16.15 14.35 -0.95
CA TRP A 59 -15.25 14.58 0.17
C TRP A 59 -13.86 15.06 -0.29
N ASN A 60 -13.25 14.35 -1.22
CA ASN A 60 -11.94 14.73 -1.75
C ASN A 60 -11.97 16.11 -2.41
N TYR A 61 -13.04 16.42 -3.14
CA TYR A 61 -13.19 17.71 -3.79
C TYR A 61 -13.36 18.84 -2.77
N PHE A 62 -14.40 18.78 -1.91
CA PHE A 62 -14.77 19.91 -1.06
C PHE A 62 -13.93 20.02 0.21
N VAL A 63 -13.49 18.91 0.80
CA VAL A 63 -12.76 18.94 2.07
C VAL A 63 -11.25 19.03 1.85
N VAL A 64 -10.74 18.34 0.86
CA VAL A 64 -9.28 18.28 0.62
C VAL A 64 -8.86 19.22 -0.51
N LEU A 65 -9.28 18.97 -1.74
CA LEU A 65 -8.75 19.68 -2.92
C LEU A 65 -9.17 21.15 -2.96
N GLN A 66 -10.43 21.45 -2.67
CA GLN A 66 -10.92 22.83 -2.69
C GLN A 66 -10.20 23.70 -1.65
N ASN A 67 -9.98 23.18 -0.45
CA ASN A 67 -9.33 23.91 0.64
C ASN A 67 -7.79 23.88 0.58
N THR A 68 -7.21 23.20 -0.39
CA THR A 68 -5.76 23.10 -0.56
C THR A 68 -5.35 23.42 -2.00
N ALA A 69 -5.18 22.41 -2.84
CA ALA A 69 -4.62 22.53 -4.17
C ALA A 69 -5.37 23.53 -5.06
N LEU A 70 -6.71 23.51 -5.06
CA LEU A 70 -7.50 24.39 -5.94
C LEU A 70 -7.42 25.87 -5.54
N HIS A 71 -7.32 26.17 -4.25
CA HIS A 71 -7.08 27.54 -3.79
C HIS A 71 -5.65 28.01 -4.10
N TYR A 72 -4.65 27.19 -3.79
CA TYR A 72 -3.26 27.54 -4.04
C TYR A 72 -2.95 27.73 -5.53
N THR A 73 -3.60 26.96 -6.40
CA THR A 73 -3.49 27.11 -7.85
C THR A 73 -4.41 28.21 -8.41
N GLN A 74 -5.20 28.86 -7.56
CA GLN A 74 -6.19 29.87 -7.94
C GLN A 74 -7.25 29.36 -8.95
N ALA A 75 -7.46 28.04 -9.01
CA ALA A 75 -8.49 27.43 -9.86
C ALA A 75 -9.90 27.74 -9.33
N VAL A 76 -10.03 27.86 -8.00
CA VAL A 76 -11.24 28.31 -7.32
C VAL A 76 -10.87 29.32 -6.23
N GLY A 77 -11.81 30.18 -5.85
CA GLY A 77 -11.65 31.15 -4.78
C GLY A 77 -12.90 31.22 -3.91
N TRP A 78 -12.74 31.62 -2.65
CA TRP A 78 -13.84 32.02 -1.80
C TRP A 78 -13.96 33.53 -1.87
N GLN A 79 -15.06 34.02 -2.37
CA GLN A 79 -15.28 35.46 -2.42
C GLN A 79 -15.38 36.01 -0.98
N ASN A 80 -14.43 36.88 -0.64
CA ASN A 80 -14.38 37.58 0.67
C ASN A 80 -14.25 36.67 1.91
N ALA A 81 -13.69 35.47 1.80
CA ALA A 81 -13.48 34.58 2.93
C ALA A 81 -12.10 34.82 3.58
N PRO A 82 -12.02 35.20 4.86
CA PRO A 82 -10.74 35.25 5.57
C PRO A 82 -10.11 33.86 5.64
N GLY A 83 -8.78 33.79 5.49
CA GLY A 83 -8.06 32.51 5.63
C GLY A 83 -8.27 31.52 4.49
N GLN A 84 -8.72 31.96 3.32
CA GLN A 84 -9.01 31.09 2.17
C GLN A 84 -7.82 30.24 1.68
N TYR A 85 -6.59 30.61 2.04
CA TYR A 85 -5.37 29.87 1.70
C TYR A 85 -4.87 28.98 2.86
N ILE A 86 -5.61 28.87 3.94
CA ILE A 86 -5.26 28.05 5.09
C ILE A 86 -6.02 26.71 4.95
N PRO A 87 -5.31 25.57 4.86
CA PRO A 87 -5.97 24.27 4.83
C PRO A 87 -6.78 24.07 6.09
N GLY A 88 -8.03 23.61 5.96
CA GLY A 88 -8.84 23.25 7.11
C GLY A 88 -8.27 22.03 7.84
N ALA A 89 -8.46 21.96 9.17
CA ALA A 89 -8.02 20.83 9.98
C ALA A 89 -8.54 19.48 9.44
N ALA A 90 -9.77 19.43 8.94
CA ALA A 90 -10.37 18.24 8.35
C ALA A 90 -9.59 17.75 7.10
N ALA A 91 -9.08 18.66 6.27
CA ALA A 91 -8.29 18.26 5.09
C ALA A 91 -6.95 17.65 5.47
N ILE A 92 -6.31 18.18 6.52
CA ILE A 92 -5.03 17.67 7.04
C ILE A 92 -5.24 16.29 7.67
N THR A 93 -6.25 16.15 8.53
CA THR A 93 -6.58 14.88 9.19
C THR A 93 -6.96 13.80 8.18
N ASP A 94 -7.82 14.11 7.21
CA ASP A 94 -8.25 13.16 6.17
C ASP A 94 -7.07 12.62 5.37
N ARG A 95 -6.14 13.49 5.02
CA ARG A 95 -4.92 13.10 4.28
C ARG A 95 -4.06 12.14 5.08
N TRP A 96 -3.90 12.40 6.37
CA TRP A 96 -3.14 11.57 7.29
C TRP A 96 -3.82 10.22 7.52
N ASP A 97 -5.08 10.21 7.89
CA ASP A 97 -5.82 8.99 8.25
C ASP A 97 -5.97 8.04 7.06
N ASN A 98 -6.32 8.58 5.87
CA ASN A 98 -6.44 7.77 4.67
C ASN A 98 -5.10 7.16 4.24
N TYR A 99 -4.00 7.87 4.41
CA TYR A 99 -2.68 7.30 4.16
C TYR A 99 -2.37 6.11 5.07
N TYR A 100 -2.64 6.19 6.37
CA TYR A 100 -2.38 5.09 7.29
C TYR A 100 -3.32 3.91 7.10
N ASN A 101 -4.55 4.14 6.68
CA ASN A 101 -5.43 3.08 6.22
C ASN A 101 -4.84 2.35 5.00
N PHE A 102 -4.40 3.08 4.00
CA PHE A 102 -3.71 2.56 2.82
C PHE A 102 -2.40 1.83 3.16
N LEU A 103 -1.56 2.43 4.00
CA LEU A 103 -0.33 1.81 4.50
C LEU A 103 -0.62 0.47 5.19
N SER A 104 -1.67 0.38 6.00
CA SER A 104 -2.07 -0.85 6.69
C SER A 104 -2.46 -1.95 5.70
N GLN A 105 -3.14 -1.62 4.60
CA GLN A 105 -3.45 -2.58 3.53
C GLN A 105 -2.19 -3.05 2.80
N TYR A 106 -1.25 -2.15 2.53
CA TYR A 106 0.06 -2.54 2.00
C TYR A 106 0.81 -3.50 2.92
N ARG A 107 0.85 -3.23 4.25
CA ARG A 107 1.48 -4.12 5.23
C ARG A 107 0.82 -5.50 5.27
N ASN A 108 -0.51 -5.56 5.23
CA ASN A 108 -1.24 -6.81 5.14
C ASN A 108 -0.92 -7.59 3.87
N PHE A 109 -0.82 -6.90 2.72
CA PHE A 109 -0.38 -7.51 1.47
C PHE A 109 1.04 -8.10 1.60
N VAL A 110 2.00 -7.33 2.12
CA VAL A 110 3.38 -7.79 2.33
C VAL A 110 3.41 -8.98 3.29
N TYR A 111 2.60 -8.96 4.35
CA TYR A 111 2.49 -10.10 5.28
C TYR A 111 2.00 -11.35 4.58
N VAL A 112 0.91 -11.28 3.80
CA VAL A 112 0.38 -12.43 3.04
C VAL A 112 1.43 -12.94 2.04
N TYR A 113 2.12 -12.05 1.34
CA TYR A 113 3.22 -12.42 0.43
C TYR A 113 4.37 -13.14 1.18
N SER A 114 4.72 -12.69 2.37
CA SER A 114 5.80 -13.29 3.16
C SER A 114 5.49 -14.70 3.69
N GLN A 115 4.21 -15.10 3.70
CA GLN A 115 3.80 -16.45 4.12
C GLN A 115 3.89 -17.48 2.97
N LEU A 116 4.17 -17.06 1.75
CA LEU A 116 4.38 -17.96 0.62
C LEU A 116 5.70 -18.71 0.72
N THR A 117 5.78 -19.88 0.08
CA THR A 117 7.07 -20.57 -0.12
C THR A 117 8.02 -19.73 -0.96
N PRO A 118 9.34 -19.95 -0.88
CA PRO A 118 10.32 -19.23 -1.70
C PRO A 118 10.03 -19.33 -3.21
N GLU A 119 9.57 -20.47 -3.70
CA GLU A 119 9.20 -20.70 -5.10
C GLU A 119 7.98 -19.86 -5.50
N GLU A 120 6.96 -19.83 -4.66
CA GLU A 120 5.77 -19.00 -4.87
C GLU A 120 6.11 -17.51 -4.81
N GLN A 121 6.96 -17.08 -3.86
CA GLN A 121 7.44 -15.70 -3.79
C GLN A 121 8.16 -15.31 -5.07
N LYS A 122 8.99 -16.18 -5.61
CA LYS A 122 9.69 -15.97 -6.89
C LYS A 122 8.71 -15.84 -8.04
N SER A 123 7.74 -16.75 -8.16
CA SER A 123 6.75 -16.73 -9.26
C SER A 123 5.82 -15.50 -9.19
N LYS A 124 5.46 -15.05 -7.98
CA LYS A 124 4.56 -13.93 -7.73
C LYS A 124 5.30 -12.61 -7.41
N ARG A 125 6.59 -12.56 -7.69
CA ARG A 125 7.45 -11.41 -7.36
C ARG A 125 6.94 -10.09 -7.94
N ILE A 126 6.31 -10.16 -9.11
CA ILE A 126 5.77 -8.99 -9.79
C ILE A 126 4.72 -8.24 -8.94
N TYR A 127 3.88 -8.96 -8.18
CA TYR A 127 2.90 -8.32 -7.30
C TYR A 127 3.57 -7.47 -6.21
N LEU A 128 4.67 -7.95 -5.62
CA LEU A 128 5.40 -7.18 -4.61
C LEU A 128 6.05 -5.93 -5.20
N ILE A 129 6.67 -6.06 -6.37
CA ILE A 129 7.32 -4.93 -7.05
C ILE A 129 6.29 -3.84 -7.35
N THR A 130 5.20 -4.20 -8.03
CA THR A 130 4.19 -3.22 -8.48
C THR A 130 3.43 -2.60 -7.32
N ALA A 131 3.07 -3.39 -6.30
CA ALA A 131 2.46 -2.86 -5.09
C ALA A 131 3.39 -1.84 -4.38
N THR A 132 4.69 -2.14 -4.31
CA THR A 132 5.66 -1.25 -3.64
C THR A 132 5.88 0.04 -4.43
N ILE A 133 5.95 -0.03 -5.76
CA ILE A 133 6.04 1.18 -6.61
C ILE A 133 4.86 2.11 -6.33
N HIS A 134 3.64 1.57 -6.36
CA HIS A 134 2.44 2.36 -6.10
C HIS A 134 2.39 2.89 -4.66
N PHE A 135 2.74 2.06 -3.68
CA PHE A 135 2.82 2.47 -2.28
C PHE A 135 3.81 3.63 -2.08
N TYR A 136 4.96 3.61 -2.74
CA TYR A 136 5.97 4.67 -2.61
C TYR A 136 5.54 5.99 -3.25
N ASP A 137 4.78 5.96 -4.34
CA ASP A 137 4.22 7.19 -4.91
C ASP A 137 3.27 7.89 -3.93
N GLN A 138 2.45 7.13 -3.18
CA GLN A 138 1.58 7.73 -2.17
C GLN A 138 2.37 8.15 -0.91
N THR A 139 3.35 7.35 -0.48
CA THR A 139 4.24 7.68 0.65
C THR A 139 4.96 9.01 0.43
N GLN A 140 5.51 9.22 -0.76
CA GLN A 140 6.20 10.47 -1.10
C GLN A 140 5.33 11.70 -0.85
N LYS A 141 4.07 11.65 -1.24
CA LYS A 141 3.13 12.78 -1.08
C LYS A 141 2.92 13.14 0.39
N VAL A 142 2.89 12.15 1.28
CA VAL A 142 2.71 12.39 2.71
C VAL A 142 3.99 12.86 3.38
N VAL A 143 5.13 12.29 3.02
CA VAL A 143 6.44 12.77 3.51
C VAL A 143 6.69 14.22 3.09
N ASP A 144 6.33 14.61 1.86
CA ASP A 144 6.47 15.99 1.39
C ASP A 144 5.62 17.00 2.19
N LEU A 145 4.47 16.56 2.71
CA LEU A 145 3.55 17.41 3.48
C LEU A 145 3.91 17.48 4.96
N HIS A 146 4.42 16.40 5.54
CA HIS A 146 4.56 16.24 6.98
C HIS A 146 6.02 16.09 7.45
N GLY A 147 6.97 15.87 6.55
CA GLY A 147 8.36 15.59 6.92
C GLY A 147 8.53 14.18 7.49
N ASP A 148 9.05 14.10 8.72
CA ASP A 148 9.20 12.84 9.44
C ASP A 148 7.83 12.24 9.77
N ILE A 149 7.65 10.94 9.51
CA ILE A 149 6.38 10.24 9.76
C ILE A 149 6.62 8.85 10.37
N PRO A 150 5.67 8.27 11.12
CA PRO A 150 5.71 6.86 11.47
C PRO A 150 5.57 6.02 10.21
N TRP A 151 6.60 5.27 9.81
CA TRP A 151 6.57 4.57 8.53
C TRP A 151 7.04 3.12 8.60
N SER A 152 8.30 2.85 8.96
CA SER A 152 8.88 1.50 8.91
C SER A 152 8.17 0.51 9.83
N GLN A 153 7.70 0.96 10.97
CA GLN A 153 7.01 0.17 11.99
C GLN A 153 5.48 0.39 12.00
N ALA A 154 4.97 1.29 11.18
CA ALA A 154 3.54 1.56 11.12
C ALA A 154 2.77 0.46 10.38
N GLY A 155 1.51 0.21 10.79
CA GLY A 155 0.61 -0.75 10.16
C GLY A 155 0.93 -2.22 10.41
N LEU A 156 1.81 -2.56 11.36
CA LEU A 156 2.29 -3.92 11.63
C LEU A 156 1.45 -4.70 12.64
N LEU A 157 0.24 -4.26 12.99
CA LEU A 157 -0.58 -4.92 14.01
C LEU A 157 -0.86 -6.38 13.67
N THR A 158 -1.21 -6.69 12.42
CA THR A 158 -1.44 -8.07 11.94
C THR A 158 -0.16 -8.90 12.04
N THR A 159 0.96 -8.37 11.57
CA THR A 159 2.28 -9.03 11.63
C THR A 159 2.71 -9.32 13.08
N ASN A 160 2.34 -8.44 14.00
CA ASN A 160 2.62 -8.58 15.43
C ASN A 160 1.56 -9.40 16.20
N GLY A 161 0.70 -10.14 15.50
CA GLY A 161 -0.32 -11.01 16.08
C GLY A 161 -1.38 -10.26 16.91
N GLY A 162 -1.71 -9.03 16.55
CA GLY A 162 -2.67 -8.17 17.28
C GLY A 162 -2.10 -7.49 18.53
N SER A 163 -0.80 -7.57 18.79
CA SER A 163 -0.19 -6.94 19.96
C SER A 163 0.00 -5.44 19.77
N TYR A 164 -0.81 -4.63 20.46
CA TYR A 164 -0.69 -3.18 20.44
C TYR A 164 0.68 -2.71 20.97
N SER A 165 1.19 -3.30 22.04
CA SER A 165 2.47 -2.90 22.65
C SER A 165 3.67 -3.08 21.70
N LYS A 166 3.57 -4.00 20.74
CA LYS A 166 4.60 -4.24 19.71
C LYS A 166 4.37 -3.42 18.44
N SER A 167 3.27 -2.68 18.36
CA SER A 167 2.81 -2.01 17.12
C SER A 167 2.85 -0.48 17.24
N TYR A 168 3.39 0.06 18.31
CA TYR A 168 3.66 1.50 18.41
C TYR A 168 4.83 1.87 17.49
N ALA A 169 4.51 2.60 16.43
CA ALA A 169 5.49 3.03 15.46
C ALA A 169 6.21 4.30 15.92
N LYS A 170 7.53 4.31 15.76
CA LYS A 170 8.34 5.51 15.90
C LYS A 170 8.31 6.32 14.62
N TYR A 171 8.61 7.61 14.72
CA TYR A 171 8.84 8.46 13.55
C TYR A 171 10.16 8.07 12.88
N ASP A 172 10.12 7.90 11.58
CA ASP A 172 11.29 7.76 10.72
C ASP A 172 11.60 9.11 10.09
N GLY A 173 12.87 9.47 9.99
CA GLY A 173 13.27 10.71 9.35
C GLY A 173 12.99 10.71 7.85
N ALA A 174 12.49 11.80 7.31
CA ALA A 174 12.15 11.96 5.89
C ALA A 174 13.30 11.54 4.96
N ALA A 175 14.54 11.92 5.30
CA ALA A 175 15.71 11.53 4.51
C ALA A 175 15.93 10.01 4.48
N SER A 176 15.68 9.30 5.57
CA SER A 176 15.82 7.84 5.63
C SER A 176 14.72 7.14 4.83
N ILE A 177 13.48 7.67 4.86
CA ILE A 177 12.36 7.18 4.04
C ILE A 177 12.68 7.35 2.56
N TYR A 178 13.13 8.54 2.14
CA TYR A 178 13.53 8.81 0.75
C TYR A 178 14.68 7.90 0.29
N THR A 179 15.68 7.70 1.14
CA THR A 179 16.80 6.78 0.84
C THR A 179 16.28 5.38 0.57
N LYS A 180 15.44 4.85 1.47
CA LYS A 180 14.85 3.51 1.30
C LYS A 180 14.00 3.40 0.04
N MET A 181 13.14 4.37 -0.23
CA MET A 181 12.32 4.36 -1.45
C MET A 181 13.17 4.36 -2.71
N LEU A 182 14.20 5.20 -2.77
CA LEU A 182 15.09 5.29 -3.93
C LEU A 182 15.94 4.03 -4.12
N ASP A 183 16.42 3.41 -3.03
CA ASP A 183 17.19 2.15 -3.09
C ASP A 183 16.35 1.01 -3.65
N ASP A 184 15.15 0.84 -3.13
CA ASP A 184 14.24 -0.20 -3.57
C ASP A 184 13.79 0.02 -5.02
N LEU A 185 13.39 1.25 -5.38
CA LEU A 185 12.95 1.55 -6.75
C LEU A 185 14.06 1.35 -7.76
N LYS A 186 15.32 1.64 -7.39
CA LYS A 186 16.47 1.34 -8.26
C LYS A 186 16.61 -0.17 -8.48
N GLY A 187 16.54 -0.95 -7.39
CA GLY A 187 16.57 -2.41 -7.46
C GLY A 187 15.41 -2.97 -8.29
N TYR A 188 14.19 -2.45 -8.11
CA TYR A 188 13.03 -2.88 -8.89
C TYR A 188 13.12 -2.50 -10.38
N ALA A 189 13.67 -1.34 -10.70
CA ALA A 189 13.89 -0.97 -12.09
C ALA A 189 14.85 -1.95 -12.80
N ASP A 190 15.92 -2.39 -12.10
CA ASP A 190 16.85 -3.39 -12.61
C ASP A 190 16.18 -4.77 -12.71
N GLU A 191 15.43 -5.19 -11.68
CA GLU A 191 14.72 -6.48 -11.66
C GLU A 191 13.64 -6.57 -12.74
N LEU A 192 12.88 -5.50 -12.98
CA LEU A 192 11.86 -5.45 -14.02
C LEU A 192 12.42 -5.66 -15.44
N ASN A 193 13.71 -5.44 -15.67
CA ASN A 193 14.34 -5.71 -16.96
C ASN A 193 14.60 -7.20 -17.21
N THR A 194 14.68 -8.00 -16.16
CA THR A 194 15.08 -9.41 -16.23
C THR A 194 14.01 -10.37 -15.73
N ILE A 195 12.98 -9.88 -15.05
CA ILE A 195 11.94 -10.72 -14.45
C ILE A 195 11.17 -11.49 -15.52
N THR A 196 10.97 -12.78 -15.28
CA THR A 196 10.06 -13.63 -16.06
C THR A 196 8.82 -13.88 -15.23
N VAL A 197 7.67 -13.39 -15.69
CA VAL A 197 6.38 -13.61 -15.03
C VAL A 197 5.71 -14.83 -15.65
N PRO A 198 5.37 -15.87 -14.85
CA PRO A 198 4.63 -17.03 -15.35
C PRO A 198 3.31 -16.64 -16.00
N SER A 199 2.87 -17.38 -17.01
CA SER A 199 1.68 -17.04 -17.81
C SER A 199 0.39 -17.04 -17.01
N ASP A 200 0.25 -17.95 -16.05
CA ASP A 200 -0.86 -18.01 -15.11
C ASP A 200 -0.90 -16.76 -14.21
N VAL A 201 0.24 -16.36 -13.64
CA VAL A 201 0.37 -15.14 -12.83
C VAL A 201 0.05 -13.90 -13.66
N SER A 202 0.60 -13.80 -14.87
CA SER A 202 0.36 -12.68 -15.79
C SER A 202 -1.12 -12.57 -16.17
N SER A 203 -1.78 -13.70 -16.44
CA SER A 203 -3.21 -13.73 -16.80
C SER A 203 -4.12 -13.24 -15.66
N VAL A 204 -3.82 -13.63 -14.42
CA VAL A 204 -4.56 -13.18 -13.24
C VAL A 204 -4.27 -11.71 -12.97
N MET A 205 -3.02 -11.27 -13.08
CA MET A 205 -2.64 -9.88 -12.84
C MET A 205 -3.36 -8.91 -13.78
N LYS A 206 -3.60 -9.26 -15.04
CA LYS A 206 -4.37 -8.43 -15.99
C LYS A 206 -5.76 -8.07 -15.49
N THR A 207 -6.39 -8.91 -14.69
CA THR A 207 -7.74 -8.67 -14.15
C THR A 207 -7.74 -7.96 -12.80
N GLN A 208 -6.61 -7.92 -12.12
CA GLN A 208 -6.50 -7.38 -10.76
C GLN A 208 -5.75 -6.06 -10.70
N ASP A 209 -4.85 -5.82 -11.64
CA ASP A 209 -4.11 -4.58 -11.78
C ASP A 209 -4.91 -3.59 -12.64
N PHE A 210 -5.76 -2.80 -12.01
CA PHE A 210 -6.54 -1.77 -12.69
C PHE A 210 -5.76 -0.47 -12.96
N ILE A 211 -4.46 -0.41 -12.60
CA ILE A 211 -3.58 0.73 -12.90
C ILE A 211 -2.97 0.57 -14.30
N ASN A 212 -2.30 -0.56 -14.53
CA ASN A 212 -1.58 -0.83 -15.78
C ASN A 212 -2.01 -2.14 -16.45
N ASN A 213 -3.06 -2.82 -15.98
CA ASN A 213 -3.57 -4.10 -16.53
C ASN A 213 -2.48 -5.18 -16.67
N GLY A 214 -1.53 -5.21 -15.75
CA GLY A 214 -0.39 -6.14 -15.78
C GLY A 214 0.63 -5.88 -16.88
N ASP A 215 0.61 -4.73 -17.54
CA ASP A 215 1.59 -4.35 -18.56
C ASP A 215 2.93 -3.98 -17.91
N LEU A 216 3.92 -4.85 -18.09
CA LEU A 216 5.27 -4.65 -17.55
C LEU A 216 5.98 -3.42 -18.11
N THR A 217 5.68 -3.03 -19.35
CA THR A 217 6.30 -1.84 -19.95
C THR A 217 5.80 -0.58 -19.27
N LEU A 218 4.50 -0.51 -18.98
CA LEU A 218 3.93 0.61 -18.22
C LEU A 218 4.44 0.63 -16.77
N TRP A 219 4.59 -0.53 -16.13
CA TRP A 219 5.19 -0.60 -14.79
C TRP A 219 6.66 -0.17 -14.75
N LYS A 220 7.47 -0.51 -15.78
CA LYS A 220 8.84 0.01 -15.92
C LYS A 220 8.84 1.53 -16.05
N LYS A 221 7.96 2.07 -16.90
CA LYS A 221 7.82 3.53 -17.08
C LYS A 221 7.40 4.21 -15.79
N TYR A 222 6.44 3.63 -15.06
CA TYR A 222 6.01 4.16 -13.76
C TYR A 222 7.17 4.18 -12.77
N CYS A 223 7.86 3.06 -12.59
CA CYS A 223 9.00 2.93 -11.68
C CYS A 223 10.05 4.00 -11.93
N ASN A 224 10.50 4.15 -13.19
CA ASN A 224 11.57 5.09 -13.53
C ASN A 224 11.10 6.55 -13.45
N SER A 225 9.85 6.84 -13.82
CA SER A 225 9.30 8.19 -13.68
C SER A 225 9.15 8.58 -12.20
N LEU A 226 8.75 7.63 -11.35
CA LEU A 226 8.70 7.85 -9.91
C LEU A 226 10.11 8.07 -9.34
N ARG A 227 11.13 7.32 -9.80
CA ARG A 227 12.54 7.58 -9.41
C ARG A 227 12.96 9.00 -9.74
N ILE A 228 12.72 9.46 -10.97
CA ILE A 228 13.03 10.86 -11.36
C ILE A 228 12.29 11.85 -10.46
N LYS A 229 10.99 11.62 -10.22
CA LYS A 229 10.17 12.46 -9.34
C LYS A 229 10.79 12.58 -7.94
N LEU A 230 11.14 11.44 -7.32
CA LEU A 230 11.74 11.41 -5.99
C LEU A 230 13.11 12.09 -5.97
N LEU A 231 13.96 11.81 -6.95
CA LEU A 231 15.28 12.43 -7.08
C LEU A 231 15.16 13.96 -7.23
N THR A 232 14.21 14.43 -8.05
CA THR A 232 13.95 15.85 -8.22
C THR A 232 13.50 16.50 -6.91
N ARG A 233 12.65 15.81 -6.11
CA ARG A 233 12.21 16.34 -4.81
C ARG A 233 13.35 16.55 -3.82
N VAL A 234 14.36 15.70 -3.83
CA VAL A 234 15.51 15.78 -2.91
C VAL A 234 16.72 16.51 -3.53
N SER A 235 16.61 17.05 -4.73
CA SER A 235 17.75 17.68 -5.45
C SER A 235 18.36 18.89 -4.72
N GLY A 236 17.57 19.59 -3.90
CA GLY A 236 18.04 20.70 -3.07
C GLY A 236 18.72 20.25 -1.76
N VAL A 237 18.70 18.96 -1.42
CA VAL A 237 19.28 18.43 -0.18
C VAL A 237 20.70 17.98 -0.44
N SER A 238 21.69 18.57 0.24
CA SER A 238 23.12 18.37 -0.03
C SER A 238 23.55 16.90 0.03
N SER A 239 23.00 16.11 0.96
CA SER A 239 23.31 14.67 1.10
C SER A 239 22.83 13.81 -0.08
N PHE A 240 21.91 14.29 -0.90
CA PHE A 240 21.38 13.58 -2.07
C PHE A 240 21.95 14.05 -3.41
N GLN A 241 22.65 15.19 -3.48
CA GLN A 241 23.07 15.81 -4.75
C GLN A 241 23.88 14.88 -5.65
N SER A 242 24.87 14.16 -5.11
CA SER A 242 25.68 13.19 -5.86
C SER A 242 24.82 12.06 -6.44
N ARG A 243 23.90 11.54 -5.64
CA ARG A 243 22.96 10.49 -6.03
C ARG A 243 22.02 10.99 -7.15
N VAL A 244 21.48 12.20 -6.98
CA VAL A 244 20.57 12.84 -7.95
C VAL A 244 21.23 12.93 -9.31
N GLY A 245 22.43 13.50 -9.39
CA GLY A 245 23.16 13.63 -10.65
C GLY A 245 23.45 12.28 -11.31
N SER A 246 23.94 11.31 -10.53
CA SER A 246 24.26 9.98 -11.02
C SER A 246 23.03 9.20 -11.52
N GLU A 247 21.94 9.12 -10.72
CA GLU A 247 20.80 8.31 -11.08
C GLU A 247 19.92 8.94 -12.18
N ILE A 248 19.73 10.25 -12.18
CA ILE A 248 19.02 10.94 -13.28
C ILE A 248 19.83 10.75 -14.58
N GLY A 249 21.15 10.95 -14.52
CA GLY A 249 22.02 10.71 -15.68
C GLY A 249 21.91 9.28 -16.20
N GLN A 250 21.89 8.28 -15.31
CA GLN A 250 21.71 6.86 -15.69
C GLN A 250 20.37 6.63 -16.41
N ILE A 251 19.27 7.16 -15.86
CA ILE A 251 17.94 6.97 -16.46
C ILE A 251 17.83 7.64 -17.81
N THR A 252 18.26 8.88 -17.91
CA THR A 252 18.10 9.70 -19.14
C THR A 252 19.02 9.24 -20.28
N SER A 253 20.21 8.73 -19.97
CA SER A 253 21.14 8.21 -20.99
C SER A 253 20.83 6.79 -21.47
N ASN A 254 19.95 6.04 -20.78
CA ASN A 254 19.62 4.64 -21.08
C ASN A 254 18.11 4.43 -21.18
N ALA A 255 17.43 5.20 -22.05
CA ALA A 255 15.97 5.17 -22.18
C ALA A 255 15.38 3.81 -22.58
N SER A 256 16.15 2.94 -23.24
CA SER A 256 15.75 1.56 -23.58
C SER A 256 15.70 0.66 -22.33
N THR A 257 16.64 0.84 -21.41
CA THR A 257 16.71 0.06 -20.15
C THR A 257 15.82 0.66 -19.07
N TYR A 258 15.77 1.99 -19.01
CA TYR A 258 15.00 2.73 -18.02
C TYR A 258 13.97 3.65 -18.69
N PRO A 259 12.96 3.08 -19.39
CA PRO A 259 11.94 3.87 -20.04
C PRO A 259 11.13 4.65 -19.00
N VAL A 260 10.71 5.86 -19.36
CA VAL A 260 9.89 6.75 -18.54
C VAL A 260 8.55 7.03 -19.23
N VAL A 261 7.58 7.57 -18.49
CA VAL A 261 6.35 8.12 -19.05
C VAL A 261 6.73 9.30 -19.95
N SER A 262 6.39 9.22 -21.23
CA SER A 262 6.78 10.20 -22.26
C SER A 262 5.62 10.69 -23.12
N SER A 263 4.46 10.08 -22.99
CA SER A 263 3.25 10.44 -23.74
C SER A 263 1.98 10.20 -22.92
N ASN A 264 0.84 10.72 -23.40
CA ASN A 264 -0.45 10.47 -22.78
C ASN A 264 -0.87 8.98 -22.83
N ALA A 265 -0.33 8.18 -23.75
CA ALA A 265 -0.56 6.74 -23.79
C ALA A 265 0.10 5.99 -22.63
N ASP A 266 1.08 6.59 -22.00
CA ASP A 266 1.82 6.04 -20.86
C ASP A 266 1.25 6.47 -19.50
N ASN A 267 0.14 7.21 -19.48
CA ASN A 267 -0.43 7.74 -18.26
C ASN A 267 -0.74 6.62 -17.25
N ILE A 268 -0.29 6.86 -16.01
CA ILE A 268 -0.66 6.03 -14.88
C ILE A 268 -2.06 6.48 -14.47
N LEU A 269 -3.05 5.70 -14.88
CA LEU A 269 -4.45 6.10 -14.85
C LEU A 269 -5.35 4.99 -14.33
N VAL A 270 -6.15 5.28 -13.33
CA VAL A 270 -7.30 4.46 -12.98
C VAL A 270 -8.51 4.96 -13.77
N LYS A 271 -9.02 4.15 -14.67
CA LYS A 271 -10.25 4.45 -15.39
C LYS A 271 -11.46 4.23 -14.48
N VAL A 272 -12.17 5.30 -14.17
CA VAL A 272 -13.35 5.27 -13.28
C VAL A 272 -14.65 5.19 -14.10
N TYR A 273 -14.62 5.68 -15.34
CA TYR A 273 -15.75 5.66 -16.29
C TYR A 273 -15.26 5.18 -17.65
N ASP A 274 -16.09 4.41 -18.34
CA ASP A 274 -15.87 4.01 -19.74
C ASP A 274 -16.23 5.15 -20.70
#